data_cd3d636556f5cb8e638eaa1a8f2bab65
#
_entry.id   cd3d636556f5cb8e638eaa1a8f2bab65
#
_cell.length_a   1.000
_cell.length_b   1.000
_cell.length_c   1.000
_cell.angle_alpha   90.00
_cell.angle_beta   90.00
_cell.angle_gamma   90.00
#
_symmetry.space_group_name_H-M   'P 1'
#
loop_
_entity.id
_entity.type
_entity.pdbx_description
1 polymer ?
#
loop_
_entity_poly.entity_id
_entity_poly.type
_entity_poly.pdbx_seq_one_letter_code
_entity_poly.pdbx_strand_id
1 'polypeptide(L)'
;MDNALKKNRHDEVVLLVHGLGGTPHDLGQLQSRINGLGMQTADLMLPGHGSQPEALRDVTLEDWIDALRGKLASLRERFRAIHVVGMCMGALLALEVSKREALGSNGRDRLILLAPPLFLDGWSLPWYRSIRHALYRIPMLANYIRIPERSPYGVKNQRLRTVLKRRFSRGDNRHYNWVPLSTIRELDRLRKMAMDGLNRLRCSTLLVHSVDDELTSLKSAQYIRDRINEGQATRRARLAALSDSYHMICIDNEREDVASQVTDFLRADVLECS
;
A
#
# COMPACT_ATOMS: atom_id res chain seq x y z
N MET A 1 12.51 -33.52 20.36
CA MET A 1 13.21 -32.96 19.18
C MET A 1 12.42 -31.75 18.63
N ASP A 2 12.17 -30.74 19.48
CA ASP A 2 11.24 -29.65 19.12
C ASP A 2 11.75 -28.22 19.40
N ASN A 3 13.11 -28.07 19.42
CA ASN A 3 13.74 -26.81 19.83
C ASN A 3 14.62 -26.15 18.74
N ALA A 4 14.61 -26.64 17.51
CA ALA A 4 15.50 -26.15 16.44
C ALA A 4 14.84 -25.13 15.46
N LEU A 5 13.57 -24.84 15.59
CA LEU A 5 12.80 -24.01 14.62
C LEU A 5 12.14 -22.77 15.24
N LYS A 6 12.53 -22.31 16.39
CA LYS A 6 12.25 -20.91 16.76
C LYS A 6 13.21 -20.02 15.97
N LYS A 7 12.89 -19.82 14.68
CA LYS A 7 13.48 -18.79 13.83
C LYS A 7 13.59 -17.52 14.68
N ASN A 8 14.80 -17.00 14.84
CA ASN A 8 15.03 -15.81 15.67
C ASN A 8 14.43 -14.60 14.97
N ARG A 9 13.11 -14.38 15.18
CA ARG A 9 12.31 -13.32 14.52
C ARG A 9 12.67 -11.92 15.00
N HIS A 10 13.55 -11.81 15.99
CA HIS A 10 14.11 -10.53 16.42
C HIS A 10 15.01 -9.87 15.37
N ASP A 11 15.50 -10.66 14.39
CA ASP A 11 16.29 -10.15 13.26
C ASP A 11 15.42 -9.74 12.05
N GLU A 12 14.10 -9.78 12.18
CA GLU A 12 13.13 -9.47 11.12
C GLU A 12 12.31 -8.25 11.52
N VAL A 13 12.02 -7.39 10.54
CA VAL A 13 11.18 -6.20 10.72
C VAL A 13 10.17 -6.09 9.59
N VAL A 14 8.97 -5.63 9.92
CA VAL A 14 7.92 -5.32 8.93
C VAL A 14 7.76 -3.81 8.84
N LEU A 15 8.09 -3.25 7.69
CA LEU A 15 7.90 -1.84 7.39
C LEU A 15 6.49 -1.61 6.85
N LEU A 16 5.74 -0.74 7.50
CA LEU A 16 4.36 -0.39 7.18
C LEU A 16 4.31 0.95 6.43
N VAL A 17 3.68 0.97 5.24
CA VAL A 17 3.60 2.14 4.35
C VAL A 17 2.14 2.43 4.04
N HIS A 18 1.64 3.57 4.51
CA HIS A 18 0.25 4.01 4.34
C HIS A 18 -0.05 4.55 2.94
N GLY A 19 -1.33 4.77 2.65
CA GLY A 19 -1.84 5.31 1.39
C GLY A 19 -1.82 6.84 1.31
N LEU A 20 -2.27 7.35 0.16
CA LEU A 20 -2.40 8.78 -0.11
C LEU A 20 -3.41 9.42 0.84
N GLY A 21 -3.05 10.56 1.41
CA GLY A 21 -3.87 11.31 2.36
C GLY A 21 -4.02 10.65 3.73
N GLY A 22 -3.47 9.45 3.90
CA GLY A 22 -3.59 8.63 5.09
C GLY A 22 -2.42 8.74 6.07
N THR A 23 -2.46 7.88 7.07
CA THR A 23 -1.41 7.71 8.08
C THR A 23 -1.27 6.21 8.40
N PRO A 24 -0.27 5.78 9.20
CA PRO A 24 -0.18 4.39 9.66
C PRO A 24 -1.46 3.83 10.31
N HIS A 25 -2.34 4.70 10.84
CA HIS A 25 -3.65 4.28 11.38
C HIS A 25 -4.57 3.61 10.35
N ASP A 26 -4.39 3.91 9.05
CA ASP A 26 -5.20 3.31 7.99
C ASP A 26 -4.89 1.82 7.76
N LEU A 27 -3.75 1.35 8.27
CA LEU A 27 -3.39 -0.07 8.28
C LEU A 27 -4.09 -0.85 9.42
N GLY A 28 -4.92 -0.17 10.22
CA GLY A 28 -5.78 -0.78 11.23
C GLY A 28 -5.00 -1.55 12.28
N GLN A 29 -5.37 -2.82 12.48
CA GLN A 29 -4.78 -3.68 13.50
C GLN A 29 -3.50 -4.43 13.04
N LEU A 30 -3.05 -4.24 11.79
CA LEU A 30 -1.92 -5.02 11.24
C LEU A 30 -0.67 -4.93 12.12
N GLN A 31 -0.34 -3.73 12.61
CA GLN A 31 0.82 -3.53 13.48
C GLN A 31 0.74 -4.42 14.74
N SER A 32 -0.39 -4.40 15.44
CA SER A 32 -0.56 -5.20 16.65
C SER A 32 -0.57 -6.71 16.38
N ARG A 33 -1.15 -7.13 15.24
CA ARG A 33 -1.17 -8.54 14.83
C ARG A 33 0.24 -9.05 14.48
N ILE A 34 1.02 -8.24 13.76
CA ILE A 34 2.41 -8.56 13.41
C ILE A 34 3.29 -8.62 14.66
N ASN A 35 3.15 -7.64 15.57
CA ASN A 35 3.88 -7.66 16.85
C ASN A 35 3.51 -8.89 17.70
N GLY A 36 2.27 -9.35 17.63
CA GLY A 36 1.82 -10.61 18.25
C GLY A 36 2.52 -11.88 17.72
N LEU A 37 3.19 -11.79 16.55
CA LEU A 37 4.06 -12.87 16.02
C LEU A 37 5.47 -12.86 16.60
N GLY A 38 5.82 -11.87 17.43
CA GLY A 38 7.17 -11.60 17.88
C GLY A 38 8.07 -10.90 16.85
N MET A 39 7.47 -10.38 15.76
CA MET A 39 8.18 -9.58 14.76
C MET A 39 8.10 -8.09 15.12
N GLN A 40 9.19 -7.36 14.87
CA GLN A 40 9.19 -5.91 15.03
C GLN A 40 8.49 -5.23 13.87
N THR A 41 7.84 -4.10 14.14
CA THR A 41 7.24 -3.24 13.11
C THR A 41 7.91 -1.87 13.10
N ALA A 42 7.98 -1.27 11.94
CA ALA A 42 8.41 0.11 11.74
C ALA A 42 7.39 0.81 10.85
N ASP A 43 7.01 2.03 11.22
CA ASP A 43 6.13 2.86 10.41
C ASP A 43 6.95 3.86 9.61
N LEU A 44 6.44 4.21 8.43
CA LEU A 44 6.93 5.33 7.65
C LEU A 44 5.80 6.34 7.48
N MET A 45 5.98 7.53 8.04
CA MET A 45 5.15 8.69 7.70
C MET A 45 5.71 9.31 6.41
N LEU A 46 4.95 9.24 5.33
CA LEU A 46 5.37 9.78 4.04
C LEU A 46 5.40 11.32 4.05
N PRO A 47 6.34 11.96 3.34
CA PRO A 47 6.35 13.41 3.19
C PRO A 47 4.98 13.99 2.82
N GLY A 48 4.62 15.10 3.45
CA GLY A 48 3.34 15.80 3.24
C GLY A 48 2.14 15.20 3.96
N HIS A 49 2.30 14.08 4.70
CA HIS A 49 1.23 13.43 5.45
C HIS A 49 1.31 13.72 6.96
N GLY A 50 0.22 13.42 7.69
CA GLY A 50 0.17 13.53 9.15
C GLY A 50 0.03 14.97 9.70
N SER A 51 -0.16 15.98 8.85
CA SER A 51 -0.34 17.37 9.24
C SER A 51 -1.62 17.96 8.64
N GLN A 52 -1.55 18.53 7.45
CA GLN A 52 -2.69 19.12 6.74
C GLN A 52 -2.56 18.86 5.24
N PRO A 53 -3.68 18.80 4.48
CA PRO A 53 -3.66 18.47 3.05
C PRO A 53 -2.79 19.41 2.20
N GLU A 54 -2.67 20.66 2.61
CA GLU A 54 -1.83 21.67 1.95
C GLU A 54 -0.35 21.27 1.89
N ALA A 55 0.14 20.51 2.86
CA ALA A 55 1.52 20.04 2.90
C ALA A 55 1.89 19.09 1.74
N LEU A 56 0.88 18.55 1.04
CA LEU A 56 1.09 17.71 -0.14
C LEU A 56 1.38 18.51 -1.43
N ARG A 57 1.18 19.84 -1.45
CA ARG A 57 1.27 20.63 -2.68
C ARG A 57 2.63 20.59 -3.35
N ASP A 58 3.68 20.61 -2.54
CA ASP A 58 5.07 20.71 -3.00
C ASP A 58 5.82 19.38 -2.88
N VAL A 59 5.11 18.31 -2.50
CA VAL A 59 5.70 16.97 -2.41
C VAL A 59 5.67 16.29 -3.77
N THR A 60 6.81 15.75 -4.15
CA THR A 60 7.01 15.03 -5.41
C THR A 60 7.02 13.51 -5.19
N LEU A 61 6.89 12.77 -6.27
CA LEU A 61 7.06 11.32 -6.26
C LEU A 61 8.45 10.91 -5.77
N GLU A 62 9.47 11.68 -6.15
CA GLU A 62 10.86 11.46 -5.75
C GLU A 62 11.02 11.57 -4.23
N ASP A 63 10.36 12.53 -3.58
CA ASP A 63 10.40 12.67 -2.11
C ASP A 63 9.84 11.43 -1.41
N TRP A 64 8.76 10.85 -1.92
CA TRP A 64 8.21 9.60 -1.37
C TRP A 64 9.13 8.40 -1.60
N ILE A 65 9.72 8.29 -2.80
CA ILE A 65 10.66 7.23 -3.13
C ILE A 65 11.88 7.31 -2.22
N ASP A 66 12.47 8.50 -2.08
CA ASP A 66 13.68 8.70 -1.28
C ASP A 66 13.41 8.48 0.23
N ALA A 67 12.23 8.90 0.73
CA ALA A 67 11.84 8.61 2.11
C ALA A 67 11.75 7.09 2.38
N LEU A 68 11.14 6.32 1.47
CA LEU A 68 11.04 4.88 1.64
C LEU A 68 12.41 4.19 1.48
N ARG A 69 13.23 4.61 0.51
CA ARG A 69 14.59 4.09 0.33
C ARG A 69 15.47 4.37 1.55
N GLY A 70 15.46 5.58 2.06
CA GLY A 70 16.21 5.95 3.27
C GLY A 70 15.78 5.13 4.48
N LYS A 71 14.46 4.88 4.65
CA LYS A 71 13.96 4.02 5.72
C LYS A 71 14.40 2.58 5.56
N LEU A 72 14.35 2.02 4.34
CA LEU A 72 14.84 0.67 4.06
C LEU A 72 16.34 0.53 4.34
N ALA A 73 17.15 1.48 3.92
CA ALA A 73 18.59 1.49 4.17
C ALA A 73 18.89 1.47 5.69
N SER A 74 18.24 2.34 6.46
CA SER A 74 18.39 2.37 7.92
C SER A 74 17.95 1.07 8.60
N LEU A 75 16.90 0.42 8.13
CA LEU A 75 16.47 -0.87 8.67
C LEU A 75 17.43 -1.99 8.30
N ARG A 76 18.04 -1.94 7.11
CA ARG A 76 18.98 -2.94 6.63
C ARG A 76 20.27 -3.02 7.49
N GLU A 77 20.65 -1.93 8.14
CA GLU A 77 21.79 -1.91 9.09
C GLU A 77 21.52 -2.75 10.34
N ARG A 78 20.24 -2.97 10.69
CA ARG A 78 19.83 -3.57 11.95
C ARG A 78 19.16 -4.93 11.80
N PHE A 79 18.55 -5.21 10.64
CA PHE A 79 17.74 -6.39 10.42
C PHE A 79 18.21 -7.20 9.21
N ARG A 80 18.20 -8.52 9.36
CA ARG A 80 18.56 -9.45 8.29
C ARG A 80 17.46 -9.63 7.25
N ALA A 81 16.22 -9.53 7.68
CA ALA A 81 15.07 -9.56 6.79
C ALA A 81 14.18 -8.33 7.00
N ILE A 82 13.77 -7.72 5.90
CA ILE A 82 12.82 -6.59 5.88
C ILE A 82 11.63 -7.01 5.03
N HIS A 83 10.47 -7.06 5.66
CA HIS A 83 9.21 -7.25 4.94
C HIS A 83 8.55 -5.90 4.78
N VAL A 84 7.98 -5.64 3.61
CA VAL A 84 7.31 -4.35 3.33
C VAL A 84 5.84 -4.60 3.10
N VAL A 85 5.00 -3.92 3.86
CA VAL A 85 3.54 -3.91 3.72
C VAL A 85 3.13 -2.51 3.27
N GLY A 86 2.60 -2.39 2.08
CA GLY A 86 2.06 -1.13 1.58
C GLY A 86 0.56 -1.21 1.32
N MET A 87 -0.17 -0.13 1.59
CA MET A 87 -1.59 -0.01 1.29
C MET A 87 -1.84 1.12 0.30
N CYS A 88 -2.71 0.92 -0.69
CA CYS A 88 -3.09 1.92 -1.68
C CYS A 88 -1.84 2.48 -2.40
N MET A 89 -1.62 3.80 -2.40
CA MET A 89 -0.40 4.43 -2.92
C MET A 89 0.85 3.82 -2.30
N GLY A 90 0.85 3.52 -1.00
CA GLY A 90 1.95 2.86 -0.30
C GLY A 90 2.29 1.48 -0.88
N ALA A 91 1.29 0.75 -1.42
CA ALA A 91 1.52 -0.53 -2.11
C ALA A 91 2.30 -0.33 -3.42
N LEU A 92 1.94 0.67 -4.22
CA LEU A 92 2.66 1.00 -5.46
C LEU A 92 4.07 1.52 -5.17
N LEU A 93 4.23 2.32 -4.11
CA LEU A 93 5.52 2.84 -3.69
C LEU A 93 6.43 1.70 -3.20
N ALA A 94 5.90 0.80 -2.37
CA ALA A 94 6.60 -0.40 -1.91
C ALA A 94 7.02 -1.29 -3.09
N LEU A 95 6.14 -1.49 -4.07
CA LEU A 95 6.43 -2.25 -5.29
C LEU A 95 7.57 -1.61 -6.10
N GLU A 96 7.50 -0.30 -6.36
CA GLU A 96 8.50 0.43 -7.13
C GLU A 96 9.88 0.41 -6.46
N VAL A 97 9.92 0.73 -5.16
CA VAL A 97 11.18 0.74 -4.41
C VAL A 97 11.74 -0.67 -4.26
N SER A 98 10.90 -1.71 -4.07
CA SER A 98 11.34 -3.11 -4.01
C SER A 98 12.04 -3.56 -5.30
N LYS A 99 11.59 -3.08 -6.47
CA LYS A 99 12.27 -3.34 -7.75
C LYS A 99 13.64 -2.67 -7.82
N ARG A 100 13.74 -1.41 -7.38
CA ARG A 100 14.98 -0.62 -7.41
C ARG A 100 16.03 -1.14 -6.45
N GLU A 101 15.63 -1.46 -5.25
CA GLU A 101 16.52 -1.94 -4.17
C GLU A 101 16.70 -3.47 -4.21
N ALA A 102 16.19 -4.14 -5.23
CA ALA A 102 16.26 -5.60 -5.39
C ALA A 102 15.84 -6.35 -4.11
N LEU A 103 14.75 -5.91 -3.47
CA LEU A 103 14.19 -6.55 -2.29
C LEU A 103 13.97 -8.06 -2.57
N GLY A 104 14.32 -8.92 -1.63
CA GLY A 104 14.22 -10.37 -1.80
C GLY A 104 15.46 -11.02 -2.39
N SER A 105 16.52 -10.28 -2.74
CA SER A 105 17.79 -10.87 -3.21
C SER A 105 18.49 -11.73 -2.17
N ASN A 106 18.19 -11.52 -0.89
CA ASN A 106 18.64 -12.33 0.24
C ASN A 106 17.79 -13.60 0.47
N GLY A 107 16.73 -13.82 -0.35
CA GLY A 107 15.80 -14.94 -0.21
C GLY A 107 14.89 -14.89 1.01
N ARG A 108 14.89 -13.80 1.79
CA ARG A 108 14.13 -13.68 3.05
C ARG A 108 13.08 -12.58 3.04
N ASP A 109 13.35 -11.47 2.35
CA ASP A 109 12.45 -10.33 2.32
C ASP A 109 11.14 -10.68 1.60
N ARG A 110 10.05 -10.07 2.04
CA ARG A 110 8.71 -10.28 1.48
C ARG A 110 8.03 -8.95 1.19
N LEU A 111 7.12 -8.96 0.22
CA LEU A 111 6.33 -7.81 -0.16
C LEU A 111 4.85 -8.13 -0.01
N ILE A 112 4.12 -7.25 0.65
CA ILE A 112 2.66 -7.35 0.80
C ILE A 112 2.02 -6.08 0.23
N LEU A 113 1.15 -6.24 -0.75
CA LEU A 113 0.48 -5.18 -1.48
C LEU A 113 -1.02 -5.22 -1.19
N LEU A 114 -1.50 -4.26 -0.43
CA LEU A 114 -2.89 -4.14 0.00
C LEU A 114 -3.61 -3.11 -0.87
N ALA A 115 -4.63 -3.54 -1.61
CA ALA A 115 -5.43 -2.73 -2.53
C ALA A 115 -4.57 -1.80 -3.44
N PRO A 116 -3.59 -2.31 -4.20
CA PRO A 116 -2.73 -1.48 -5.06
C PRO A 116 -3.53 -0.84 -6.20
N PRO A 117 -3.61 0.51 -6.32
CA PRO A 117 -4.42 1.20 -7.31
C PRO A 117 -3.65 1.41 -8.64
N LEU A 118 -3.25 0.31 -9.30
CA LEU A 118 -2.53 0.41 -10.57
C LEU A 118 -3.39 1.02 -11.67
N PHE A 119 -4.65 0.60 -11.74
CA PHE A 119 -5.67 1.20 -12.62
C PHE A 119 -6.68 1.97 -11.77
N LEU A 120 -6.94 3.23 -12.13
CA LEU A 120 -8.02 4.02 -11.52
C LEU A 120 -9.28 3.82 -12.37
N ASP A 121 -9.93 2.68 -12.20
CA ASP A 121 -11.06 2.20 -13.00
C ASP A 121 -12.26 1.77 -12.16
N GLY A 122 -12.25 2.08 -10.86
CA GLY A 122 -13.32 1.78 -9.92
C GLY A 122 -14.63 2.50 -10.26
N TRP A 123 -15.74 1.96 -9.75
CA TRP A 123 -17.10 2.40 -10.07
C TRP A 123 -17.49 3.76 -9.45
N SER A 124 -16.78 4.23 -8.41
CA SER A 124 -17.06 5.54 -7.79
C SER A 124 -16.39 6.71 -8.50
N LEU A 125 -15.45 6.43 -9.41
CA LEU A 125 -14.70 7.48 -10.08
C LEU A 125 -15.54 8.22 -11.11
N PRO A 126 -15.46 9.57 -11.17
CA PRO A 126 -16.26 10.34 -12.12
C PRO A 126 -15.87 10.03 -13.55
N TRP A 127 -16.84 9.98 -14.45
CA TRP A 127 -16.62 9.71 -15.88
C TRP A 127 -15.67 10.72 -16.54
N TYR A 128 -15.61 11.96 -16.04
CA TYR A 128 -14.73 13.02 -16.54
C TYR A 128 -13.31 12.98 -15.94
N ARG A 129 -12.95 11.92 -15.23
CA ARG A 129 -11.62 11.80 -14.56
C ARG A 129 -10.42 12.04 -15.47
N SER A 130 -10.56 11.80 -16.77
CA SER A 130 -9.49 12.00 -17.74
C SER A 130 -9.14 13.48 -17.99
N ILE A 131 -10.02 14.42 -17.66
CA ILE A 131 -9.79 15.87 -17.81
C ILE A 131 -8.59 16.31 -16.94
N ARG A 132 -8.32 15.62 -15.83
CA ARG A 132 -7.16 15.91 -14.97
C ARG A 132 -5.84 15.97 -15.74
N HIS A 133 -5.67 15.15 -16.77
CA HIS A 133 -4.43 15.12 -17.55
C HIS A 133 -4.19 16.43 -18.33
N ALA A 134 -5.25 17.13 -18.76
CA ALA A 134 -5.12 18.46 -19.34
C ALA A 134 -4.76 19.50 -18.27
N LEU A 135 -5.34 19.39 -17.08
CA LEU A 135 -5.09 20.30 -15.95
C LEU A 135 -3.66 20.18 -15.40
N TYR A 136 -3.04 19.01 -15.52
CA TYR A 136 -1.64 18.81 -15.11
C TYR A 136 -0.62 19.70 -15.88
N ARG A 137 -1.01 20.20 -17.07
CA ARG A 137 -0.16 21.08 -17.88
C ARG A 137 -0.05 22.50 -17.32
N ILE A 138 -0.88 22.83 -16.33
CA ILE A 138 -0.89 24.11 -15.63
C ILE A 138 -0.50 23.88 -14.17
N PRO A 139 0.81 23.84 -13.85
CA PRO A 139 1.30 23.41 -12.54
C PRO A 139 0.71 24.20 -11.37
N MET A 140 0.66 25.54 -11.48
CA MET A 140 0.09 26.39 -10.44
C MET A 140 -1.38 26.05 -10.17
N LEU A 141 -2.18 25.81 -11.21
CA LEU A 141 -3.59 25.47 -11.07
C LEU A 141 -3.77 24.11 -10.37
N ALA A 142 -2.96 23.12 -10.74
CA ALA A 142 -3.02 21.78 -10.14
C ALA A 142 -2.75 21.78 -8.63
N ASN A 143 -1.91 22.68 -8.12
CA ASN A 143 -1.64 22.82 -6.69
C ASN A 143 -2.83 23.36 -5.89
N TYR A 144 -3.71 24.14 -6.50
CA TYR A 144 -4.83 24.76 -5.83
C TYR A 144 -6.17 24.04 -6.02
N ILE A 145 -6.28 23.17 -7.03
CA ILE A 145 -7.49 22.35 -7.23
C ILE A 145 -7.53 21.29 -6.13
N ARG A 146 -8.61 21.29 -5.36
CA ARG A 146 -8.87 20.31 -4.30
C ARG A 146 -9.69 19.15 -4.85
N ILE A 147 -9.18 17.93 -4.65
CA ILE A 147 -9.90 16.70 -4.95
C ILE A 147 -10.46 16.17 -3.63
N PRO A 148 -11.77 16.31 -3.39
CA PRO A 148 -12.37 15.89 -2.14
C PRO A 148 -12.49 14.38 -2.04
N GLU A 149 -12.30 13.85 -0.84
CA GLU A 149 -12.66 12.49 -0.50
C GLU A 149 -14.20 12.35 -0.53
N ARG A 150 -14.70 11.32 -1.22
CA ARG A 150 -16.13 11.14 -1.44
C ARG A 150 -16.65 9.87 -0.79
N SER A 151 -17.92 9.90 -0.37
CA SER A 151 -18.60 8.66 0.03
C SER A 151 -18.54 7.65 -1.12
N PRO A 152 -18.22 6.37 -0.81
CA PRO A 152 -18.24 5.69 0.49
C PRO A 152 -16.95 5.76 1.32
N TYR A 153 -15.97 6.62 0.99
CA TYR A 153 -14.71 6.80 1.71
C TYR A 153 -13.86 5.52 1.83
N GLY A 154 -13.90 4.68 0.81
CA GLY A 154 -13.18 3.41 0.83
C GLY A 154 -13.77 2.32 1.72
N VAL A 155 -14.94 2.53 2.32
CA VAL A 155 -15.46 1.65 3.37
C VAL A 155 -16.89 1.18 3.06
N LYS A 156 -17.10 -0.14 3.00
CA LYS A 156 -18.40 -0.79 2.78
C LYS A 156 -19.26 -0.75 4.05
N ASN A 157 -18.63 -0.86 5.21
CA ASN A 157 -19.30 -0.85 6.52
C ASN A 157 -19.95 0.51 6.81
N GLN A 158 -21.29 0.53 6.91
CA GLN A 158 -22.04 1.78 7.08
C GLN A 158 -21.78 2.48 8.42
N ARG A 159 -21.51 1.73 9.51
CA ARG A 159 -21.19 2.32 10.83
C ARG A 159 -19.84 3.02 10.78
N LEU A 160 -18.83 2.39 10.21
CA LEU A 160 -17.50 3.00 10.02
C LEU A 160 -17.58 4.21 9.10
N ARG A 161 -18.35 4.14 8.01
CA ARG A 161 -18.58 5.28 7.10
C ARG A 161 -19.15 6.48 7.84
N THR A 162 -20.11 6.26 8.74
CA THR A 162 -20.68 7.32 9.58
C THR A 162 -19.63 7.94 10.50
N VAL A 163 -18.75 7.13 11.08
CA VAL A 163 -17.64 7.59 11.94
C VAL A 163 -16.64 8.42 11.12
N LEU A 164 -16.24 7.94 9.93
CA LEU A 164 -15.33 8.66 9.03
C LEU A 164 -15.91 10.01 8.61
N LYS A 165 -17.19 10.05 8.20
CA LYS A 165 -17.87 11.30 7.87
C LYS A 165 -17.82 12.33 9.00
N ARG A 166 -18.03 11.89 10.25
CA ARG A 166 -17.94 12.76 11.43
C ARG A 166 -16.50 13.23 11.70
N ARG A 167 -15.49 12.39 11.45
CA ARG A 167 -14.08 12.77 11.58
C ARG A 167 -13.70 13.84 10.56
N PHE A 168 -14.06 13.64 9.30
CA PHE A 168 -13.82 14.63 8.24
C PHE A 168 -14.48 15.98 8.53
N SER A 169 -15.71 15.99 9.08
CA SER A 169 -16.37 17.24 9.47
C SER A 169 -15.72 17.95 10.67
N ARG A 170 -14.94 17.24 11.48
CA ARG A 170 -14.22 17.81 12.63
C ARG A 170 -12.76 18.19 12.32
N GLY A 171 -12.30 17.98 11.09
CA GLY A 171 -10.92 18.27 10.71
C GLY A 171 -9.90 17.32 11.35
N ASP A 172 -10.27 16.04 11.58
CA ASP A 172 -9.33 15.03 12.07
C ASP A 172 -8.31 14.73 10.96
N ASN A 173 -7.04 15.02 11.21
CA ASN A 173 -5.93 14.94 10.25
C ASN A 173 -5.35 13.51 10.11
N ARG A 174 -5.96 12.48 10.69
CA ARG A 174 -5.49 11.09 10.55
C ARG A 174 -5.66 10.55 9.13
N HIS A 175 -6.67 11.07 8.43
CA HIS A 175 -6.87 10.85 7.01
C HIS A 175 -7.43 12.14 6.41
N TYR A 176 -6.83 12.62 5.32
CA TYR A 176 -7.23 13.88 4.71
C TYR A 176 -8.59 13.76 4.02
N ASN A 177 -9.42 14.79 4.15
CA ASN A 177 -10.73 14.85 3.50
C ASN A 177 -10.66 15.41 2.06
N TRP A 178 -9.48 15.82 1.61
CA TRP A 178 -9.16 16.20 0.23
C TRP A 178 -7.65 16.17 0.01
N VAL A 179 -7.24 16.10 -1.25
CA VAL A 179 -5.84 16.21 -1.65
C VAL A 179 -5.68 17.19 -2.82
N PRO A 180 -4.53 17.84 -3.01
CA PRO A 180 -4.26 18.65 -4.20
C PRO A 180 -4.27 17.81 -5.48
N LEU A 181 -4.71 18.38 -6.60
CA LEU A 181 -4.67 17.69 -7.89
C LEU A 181 -3.22 17.37 -8.32
N SER A 182 -2.25 18.21 -7.92
CA SER A 182 -0.81 17.93 -8.15
C SER A 182 -0.38 16.61 -7.53
N THR A 183 -0.90 16.27 -6.35
CA THR A 183 -0.62 14.99 -5.69
C THR A 183 -1.17 13.80 -6.48
N ILE A 184 -2.36 13.95 -7.10
CA ILE A 184 -2.89 12.92 -8.00
C ILE A 184 -2.01 12.77 -9.26
N ARG A 185 -1.39 13.85 -9.74
CA ARG A 185 -0.39 13.78 -10.82
C ARG A 185 0.81 12.93 -10.42
N GLU A 186 1.34 13.12 -9.22
CA GLU A 186 2.46 12.31 -8.72
C GLU A 186 2.06 10.84 -8.53
N LEU A 187 0.84 10.56 -8.06
CA LEU A 187 0.29 9.20 -8.04
C LEU A 187 0.19 8.60 -9.46
N ASP A 188 -0.29 9.36 -10.44
CA ASP A 188 -0.35 8.88 -11.84
C ASP A 188 1.06 8.59 -12.42
N ARG A 189 2.10 9.35 -12.00
CA ARG A 189 3.50 9.06 -12.34
C ARG A 189 3.95 7.74 -11.71
N LEU A 190 3.69 7.57 -10.41
CA LEU A 190 4.02 6.34 -9.68
C LEU A 190 3.36 5.11 -10.32
N ARG A 191 2.08 5.20 -10.70
CA ARG A 191 1.35 4.12 -11.36
C ARG A 191 2.03 3.68 -12.66
N LYS A 192 2.48 4.63 -13.49
CA LYS A 192 3.22 4.33 -14.73
C LYS A 192 4.53 3.62 -14.43
N MET A 193 5.30 4.11 -13.45
CA MET A 193 6.57 3.51 -13.06
C MET A 193 6.38 2.11 -12.46
N ALA A 194 5.32 1.92 -11.66
CA ALA A 194 5.01 0.64 -11.04
C ALA A 194 4.65 -0.46 -12.06
N MET A 195 4.14 -0.10 -13.24
CA MET A 195 3.81 -1.05 -14.32
C MET A 195 5.06 -1.65 -14.98
N ASP A 196 6.15 -0.91 -15.02
CA ASP A 196 7.35 -1.33 -15.72
C ASP A 196 8.21 -2.27 -14.87
N GLY A 197 8.75 -3.31 -15.49
CA GLY A 197 9.75 -4.18 -14.87
C GLY A 197 9.24 -5.02 -13.70
N LEU A 198 7.96 -5.37 -13.65
CA LEU A 198 7.35 -6.21 -12.60
C LEU A 198 8.00 -7.60 -12.52
N ASN A 199 8.46 -8.13 -13.64
CA ASN A 199 9.19 -9.41 -13.71
C ASN A 199 10.59 -9.36 -13.06
N ARG A 200 11.11 -8.18 -12.72
CA ARG A 200 12.38 -8.01 -12.00
C ARG A 200 12.25 -8.20 -10.49
N LEU A 201 11.00 -8.23 -9.97
CA LEU A 201 10.77 -8.41 -8.55
C LEU A 201 11.25 -9.79 -8.10
N ARG A 202 12.04 -9.85 -7.03
CA ARG A 202 12.69 -11.08 -6.55
C ARG A 202 12.07 -11.67 -5.29
N CYS A 203 11.34 -10.86 -4.52
CA CYS A 203 10.73 -11.30 -3.28
C CYS A 203 9.40 -12.03 -3.50
N SER A 204 9.09 -12.95 -2.60
CA SER A 204 7.75 -13.51 -2.49
C SER A 204 6.75 -12.38 -2.20
N THR A 205 5.64 -12.36 -2.92
CA THR A 205 4.67 -11.26 -2.90
C THR A 205 3.26 -11.75 -2.62
N LEU A 206 2.60 -11.16 -1.63
CA LEU A 206 1.17 -11.31 -1.39
C LEU A 206 0.45 -10.06 -1.86
N LEU A 207 -0.60 -10.24 -2.66
CA LEU A 207 -1.57 -9.20 -2.96
C LEU A 207 -2.89 -9.53 -2.25
N VAL A 208 -3.50 -8.52 -1.62
CA VAL A 208 -4.85 -8.60 -1.06
C VAL A 208 -5.68 -7.49 -1.66
N HIS A 209 -6.84 -7.81 -2.24
CA HIS A 209 -7.64 -6.83 -2.96
C HIS A 209 -9.13 -7.18 -2.88
N SER A 210 -9.99 -6.17 -2.77
CA SER A 210 -11.44 -6.40 -2.80
C SER A 210 -11.97 -6.49 -4.23
N VAL A 211 -12.94 -7.36 -4.45
CA VAL A 211 -13.66 -7.44 -5.74
C VAL A 211 -14.57 -6.24 -5.97
N ASP A 212 -15.03 -5.61 -4.87
CA ASP A 212 -15.96 -4.47 -4.87
C ASP A 212 -15.24 -3.13 -4.65
N ASP A 213 -13.91 -3.08 -4.76
CA ASP A 213 -13.13 -1.85 -4.58
C ASP A 213 -13.65 -0.72 -5.49
N GLU A 214 -14.01 0.41 -4.88
CA GLU A 214 -14.66 1.52 -5.58
C GLU A 214 -13.69 2.44 -6.32
N LEU A 215 -12.38 2.37 -6.02
CA LEU A 215 -11.34 3.20 -6.66
C LEU A 215 -10.60 2.46 -7.76
N THR A 216 -10.32 1.18 -7.54
CA THR A 216 -9.48 0.36 -8.40
C THR A 216 -10.01 -1.05 -8.49
N SER A 217 -10.28 -1.54 -9.69
CA SER A 217 -10.80 -2.89 -9.84
C SER A 217 -9.75 -3.97 -9.51
N LEU A 218 -10.22 -5.17 -9.21
CA LEU A 218 -9.38 -6.36 -8.96
C LEU A 218 -8.35 -6.60 -10.09
N LYS A 219 -8.59 -6.09 -11.30
CA LYS A 219 -7.66 -6.15 -12.44
C LYS A 219 -6.29 -5.58 -12.10
N SER A 220 -6.20 -4.57 -11.22
CA SER A 220 -4.92 -4.02 -10.77
C SER A 220 -4.05 -5.06 -10.09
N ALA A 221 -4.61 -5.79 -9.13
CA ALA A 221 -3.89 -6.84 -8.41
C ALA A 221 -3.62 -8.06 -9.30
N GLN A 222 -4.58 -8.45 -10.15
CA GLN A 222 -4.41 -9.53 -11.14
C GLN A 222 -3.25 -9.22 -12.09
N TYR A 223 -3.21 -8.02 -12.66
CA TYR A 223 -2.14 -7.60 -13.56
C TYR A 223 -0.77 -7.67 -12.88
N ILE A 224 -0.64 -7.11 -11.67
CA ILE A 224 0.63 -7.15 -10.92
C ILE A 224 1.06 -8.61 -10.67
N ARG A 225 0.16 -9.46 -10.18
CA ARG A 225 0.43 -10.90 -9.94
C ARG A 225 0.92 -11.59 -11.19
N ASP A 226 0.21 -11.42 -12.29
CA ASP A 226 0.47 -12.14 -13.55
C ASP A 226 1.81 -11.70 -14.14
N ARG A 227 2.11 -10.39 -14.11
CA ARG A 227 3.39 -9.86 -14.60
C ARG A 227 4.58 -10.24 -13.73
N ILE A 228 4.41 -10.38 -12.40
CA ILE A 228 5.47 -10.90 -11.51
C ILE A 228 5.75 -12.37 -11.82
N ASN A 229 4.71 -13.17 -12.08
CA ASN A 229 4.83 -14.61 -12.33
C ASN A 229 5.22 -14.94 -13.77
N GLU A 230 5.18 -13.98 -14.68
CA GLU A 230 5.48 -14.20 -16.10
C GLU A 230 6.91 -14.70 -16.31
N GLY A 231 7.07 -15.86 -16.96
CA GLY A 231 8.37 -16.48 -17.25
C GLY A 231 9.09 -17.05 -16.02
N GLN A 232 8.42 -17.15 -14.86
CA GLN A 232 9.01 -17.74 -13.66
C GLN A 232 8.68 -19.25 -13.57
N ALA A 233 9.69 -20.06 -13.21
CA ALA A 233 9.48 -21.52 -12.97
C ALA A 233 8.61 -21.75 -11.72
N THR A 234 8.70 -20.87 -10.72
CA THR A 234 7.90 -20.91 -9.49
C THR A 234 7.08 -19.63 -9.35
N ARG A 235 5.85 -19.76 -8.87
CA ARG A 235 4.99 -18.59 -8.64
C ARG A 235 5.47 -17.80 -7.43
N ARG A 236 5.88 -16.56 -7.64
CA ARG A 236 6.34 -15.65 -6.57
C ARG A 236 5.24 -14.75 -6.02
N ALA A 237 4.20 -14.51 -6.79
CA ALA A 237 3.09 -13.66 -6.38
C ALA A 237 1.79 -14.45 -6.29
N ARG A 238 1.08 -14.27 -5.16
CA ARG A 238 -0.26 -14.82 -4.94
C ARG A 238 -1.24 -13.70 -4.66
N LEU A 239 -2.52 -13.90 -4.99
CA LEU A 239 -3.61 -12.95 -4.80
C LEU A 239 -4.68 -13.58 -3.91
N ALA A 240 -5.02 -12.88 -2.83
CA ALA A 240 -6.19 -13.13 -2.01
C ALA A 240 -7.26 -12.07 -2.34
N ALA A 241 -8.44 -12.52 -2.76
CA ALA A 241 -9.56 -11.65 -3.08
C ALA A 241 -10.54 -11.60 -1.91
N LEU A 242 -11.03 -10.39 -1.60
CA LEU A 242 -12.03 -10.12 -0.57
C LEU A 242 -13.38 -9.83 -1.24
N SER A 243 -14.49 -10.24 -0.62
CA SER A 243 -15.83 -10.13 -1.22
C SER A 243 -16.75 -9.14 -0.51
N ASP A 244 -16.41 -8.72 0.70
CA ASP A 244 -17.27 -7.86 1.53
C ASP A 244 -16.54 -6.62 2.07
N SER A 245 -15.62 -6.06 1.30
CA SER A 245 -14.91 -4.82 1.63
C SER A 245 -14.86 -3.89 0.42
N TYR A 246 -14.57 -2.61 0.65
CA TYR A 246 -14.18 -1.65 -0.37
C TYR A 246 -12.66 -1.42 -0.34
N HIS A 247 -12.20 -0.22 -0.73
CA HIS A 247 -10.77 0.07 -0.89
C HIS A 247 -9.96 -0.02 0.41
N MET A 248 -10.52 0.49 1.52
CA MET A 248 -9.85 0.54 2.84
C MET A 248 -9.90 -0.80 3.58
N ILE A 249 -9.41 -1.86 2.94
CA ILE A 249 -9.54 -3.26 3.38
C ILE A 249 -9.03 -3.53 4.80
N CYS A 250 -8.07 -2.73 5.29
CA CYS A 250 -7.49 -2.92 6.63
C CYS A 250 -8.39 -2.48 7.78
N ILE A 251 -9.46 -1.74 7.49
CA ILE A 251 -10.39 -1.23 8.50
C ILE A 251 -11.86 -1.61 8.22
N ASP A 252 -12.16 -2.17 7.04
CA ASP A 252 -13.51 -2.53 6.62
C ASP A 252 -13.97 -3.88 7.20
N ASN A 253 -14.99 -4.48 6.64
CA ASN A 253 -15.65 -5.68 7.15
C ASN A 253 -14.69 -6.88 7.29
N GLU A 254 -13.83 -7.12 6.30
CA GLU A 254 -12.89 -8.27 6.26
C GLU A 254 -11.49 -7.93 6.82
N ARG A 255 -11.35 -6.89 7.66
CA ARG A 255 -10.05 -6.51 8.26
C ARG A 255 -9.34 -7.64 9.02
N GLU A 256 -10.13 -8.57 9.61
CA GLU A 256 -9.56 -9.74 10.30
C GLU A 256 -8.96 -10.73 9.30
N ASP A 257 -9.64 -10.96 8.17
CA ASP A 257 -9.15 -11.83 7.10
C ASP A 257 -7.90 -11.23 6.46
N VAL A 258 -7.86 -9.91 6.23
CA VAL A 258 -6.66 -9.20 5.78
C VAL A 258 -5.50 -9.44 6.74
N ALA A 259 -5.73 -9.26 8.04
CA ALA A 259 -4.70 -9.47 9.05
C ALA A 259 -4.21 -10.93 9.08
N SER A 260 -5.13 -11.90 8.97
CA SER A 260 -4.79 -13.33 8.90
C SER A 260 -3.95 -13.64 7.65
N GLN A 261 -4.39 -13.20 6.46
CA GLN A 261 -3.65 -13.40 5.20
C GLN A 261 -2.21 -12.85 5.29
N VAL A 262 -2.04 -11.66 5.87
CA VAL A 262 -0.73 -11.02 6.06
C VAL A 262 0.12 -11.81 7.06
N THR A 263 -0.43 -12.16 8.21
CA THR A 263 0.33 -12.87 9.26
C THR A 263 0.70 -14.28 8.84
N ASP A 264 -0.18 -15.00 8.14
CA ASP A 264 0.10 -16.34 7.63
C ASP A 264 1.17 -16.29 6.54
N PHE A 265 1.13 -15.28 5.67
CA PHE A 265 2.18 -15.07 4.68
C PHE A 265 3.53 -14.76 5.31
N LEU A 266 3.56 -13.98 6.39
CA LEU A 266 4.78 -13.69 7.13
C LEU A 266 5.32 -14.91 7.92
N ARG A 267 4.46 -15.84 8.30
CA ARG A 267 4.83 -17.08 9.01
C ARG A 267 5.34 -18.18 8.09
N ALA A 268 4.80 -18.30 6.88
CA ALA A 268 5.13 -19.38 5.96
C ALA A 268 6.65 -19.45 5.74
N ASP A 269 7.23 -20.62 5.67
CA ASP A 269 8.63 -20.76 5.27
C ASP A 269 8.79 -20.42 3.78
N VAL A 270 9.97 -19.89 3.43
CA VAL A 270 10.27 -19.45 2.04
C VAL A 270 10.13 -20.59 1.03
N LEU A 271 10.15 -21.84 1.50
CA LEU A 271 10.06 -23.05 0.68
C LEU A 271 8.60 -23.50 0.38
N GLU A 272 7.58 -22.97 1.09
CA GLU A 272 6.18 -23.35 0.88
C GLU A 272 5.44 -22.45 -0.10
N CYS A 273 6.11 -21.45 -0.66
CA CYS A 273 5.56 -20.57 -1.68
C CYS A 273 5.87 -21.05 -3.13
N SER A 274 6.24 -22.33 -3.27
CA SER A 274 6.59 -22.96 -4.57
C SER A 274 5.37 -23.60 -5.21
#